data_1ef9fd08745aee370a8f7c1f9442dee3
#
_entry.id   1ef9fd08745aee370a8f7c1f9442dee3
#
_cell.length_a   1.000
_cell.length_b   1.000
_cell.length_c   1.000
_cell.angle_alpha   90.00
_cell.angle_beta   90.00
_cell.angle_gamma   90.00
#
_symmetry.space_group_name_H-M   'P 1'
#
loop_
_entity.id
_entity.type
_entity.pdbx_description
1 polymer ?
#
loop_
_entity_poly.entity_id
_entity_poly.type
_entity_poly.pdbx_seq_one_letter_code
_entity_poly.pdbx_strand_id
1 'polypeptide(L)'
;MPDLHIPVDEKFTINFKHNGGKFLYCDSIQEVFANLDNIIIENKWQDQTFFSMDKRLEDKFSKQEINFTDRPQNSEIFFTTCEHLIAQNGSILVCSNQLKERKLNELPSNVIVFATTSQMVESIGEGLKTIKKKYKNVIPANITTIKHFQPTAENSDDFLTYGSSSKNLYLLLLEDL
;
A
#
# COMPACT_ATOMS: atom_id res chain seq x y z
N MET A 1 5.75 19.99 -28.16
CA MET A 1 6.42 19.02 -27.32
C MET A 1 5.91 17.63 -27.63
N PRO A 2 6.77 16.78 -28.10
CA PRO A 2 6.35 15.41 -28.24
C PRO A 2 5.98 14.87 -26.87
N ASP A 3 4.81 14.32 -26.78
CA ASP A 3 4.41 13.63 -25.57
C ASP A 3 5.37 12.48 -25.36
N LEU A 4 6.29 12.67 -24.44
CA LEU A 4 7.12 11.57 -24.00
C LEU A 4 6.19 10.59 -23.31
N HIS A 5 5.86 9.55 -24.05
CA HIS A 5 5.02 8.49 -23.49
C HIS A 5 5.82 7.72 -22.46
N ILE A 6 5.66 8.10 -21.19
CA ILE A 6 6.32 7.39 -20.09
C ILE A 6 5.48 6.15 -19.76
N PRO A 7 6.08 4.97 -19.74
CA PRO A 7 5.36 3.76 -19.36
C PRO A 7 4.71 3.90 -17.97
N VAL A 8 3.59 3.22 -17.79
CA VAL A 8 2.79 3.31 -16.55
C VAL A 8 3.62 2.94 -15.32
N ASP A 9 4.44 1.89 -15.42
CA ASP A 9 5.27 1.45 -14.31
C ASP A 9 6.32 2.47 -13.92
N GLU A 10 6.97 3.12 -14.90
CA GLU A 10 7.93 4.17 -14.61
C GLU A 10 7.25 5.40 -14.00
N LYS A 11 6.12 5.78 -14.56
CA LYS A 11 5.35 6.93 -14.08
C LYS A 11 4.93 6.73 -12.63
N PHE A 12 4.42 5.54 -12.30
CA PHE A 12 4.04 5.22 -10.94
C PHE A 12 5.25 5.33 -10.01
N THR A 13 6.37 4.72 -10.38
CA THR A 13 7.56 4.68 -9.54
C THR A 13 8.08 6.08 -9.24
N ILE A 14 8.16 6.94 -10.27
CA ILE A 14 8.62 8.32 -10.10
C ILE A 14 7.72 9.08 -9.14
N ASN A 15 6.42 9.01 -9.37
CA ASN A 15 5.45 9.76 -8.56
C ASN A 15 5.33 9.21 -7.14
N PHE A 16 5.41 7.89 -6.98
CA PHE A 16 5.36 7.25 -5.68
C PHE A 16 6.55 7.67 -4.81
N LYS A 17 7.74 7.65 -5.38
CA LYS A 17 8.95 8.09 -4.68
C LYS A 17 8.90 9.58 -4.35
N HIS A 18 8.39 10.38 -5.27
CA HIS A 18 8.22 11.81 -5.06
C HIS A 18 7.30 12.09 -3.87
N ASN A 19 6.30 11.26 -3.67
CA ASN A 19 5.38 11.36 -2.55
C ASN A 19 5.97 10.84 -1.23
N GLY A 20 7.20 10.33 -1.25
CA GLY A 20 7.90 9.82 -0.07
C GLY A 20 7.78 8.33 0.15
N GLY A 21 7.20 7.59 -0.77
CA GLY A 21 7.05 6.16 -0.67
C GLY A 21 8.38 5.42 -0.81
N LYS A 22 8.52 4.33 -0.10
CA LYS A 22 9.68 3.44 -0.18
C LYS A 22 9.30 2.22 -1.00
N PHE A 23 10.00 2.03 -2.09
CA PHE A 23 9.64 1.10 -3.13
C PHE A 23 10.68 -0.03 -3.23
N LEU A 24 10.19 -1.27 -3.24
CA LEU A 24 11.03 -2.46 -3.34
C LEU A 24 10.48 -3.35 -4.46
N TYR A 25 11.14 -3.31 -5.62
CA TYR A 25 10.77 -4.13 -6.76
C TYR A 25 11.35 -5.53 -6.59
N CYS A 26 10.52 -6.55 -6.81
CA CYS A 26 10.87 -7.93 -6.60
C CYS A 26 10.54 -8.76 -7.85
N ASP A 27 11.54 -9.48 -8.37
CA ASP A 27 11.35 -10.37 -9.53
C ASP A 27 10.69 -11.69 -9.15
N SER A 28 10.74 -12.06 -7.87
CA SER A 28 10.22 -13.34 -7.39
C SER A 28 9.63 -13.18 -5.99
N ILE A 29 8.80 -14.14 -5.60
CA ILE A 29 8.24 -14.15 -4.26
C ILE A 29 9.33 -14.31 -3.20
N GLN A 30 10.42 -15.00 -3.52
CA GLN A 30 11.55 -15.16 -2.62
C GLN A 30 12.20 -13.80 -2.33
N GLU A 31 12.30 -12.93 -3.33
CA GLU A 31 12.79 -11.57 -3.13
C GLU A 31 11.83 -10.75 -2.26
N VAL A 32 10.52 -10.96 -2.40
CA VAL A 32 9.54 -10.31 -1.54
C VAL A 32 9.80 -10.68 -0.08
N PHE A 33 9.98 -11.96 0.20
CA PHE A 33 10.25 -12.43 1.55
C PHE A 33 11.56 -11.85 2.10
N ALA A 34 12.62 -11.86 1.28
CA ALA A 34 13.91 -11.33 1.70
C ALA A 34 13.82 -9.82 1.98
N ASN A 35 13.13 -9.08 1.14
CA ASN A 35 12.97 -7.64 1.33
C ASN A 35 12.10 -7.33 2.55
N LEU A 36 11.08 -8.13 2.81
CA LEU A 36 10.27 -7.97 4.02
C LEU A 36 11.12 -8.18 5.28
N ASP A 37 11.95 -9.23 5.29
CA ASP A 37 12.86 -9.48 6.40
C ASP A 37 13.81 -8.29 6.61
N ASN A 38 14.32 -7.73 5.52
CA ASN A 38 15.21 -6.56 5.59
C ASN A 38 14.49 -5.32 6.16
N ILE A 39 13.24 -5.09 5.77
CA ILE A 39 12.42 -4.00 6.30
C ILE A 39 12.26 -4.17 7.82
N ILE A 40 11.94 -5.38 8.25
CA ILE A 40 11.74 -5.69 9.66
C ILE A 40 13.02 -5.42 10.45
N ILE A 41 14.16 -5.89 9.94
CA ILE A 41 15.46 -5.70 10.59
C ILE A 41 15.85 -4.22 10.63
N GLU A 42 15.71 -3.54 9.49
CA GLU A 42 16.07 -2.12 9.37
C GLU A 42 15.31 -1.24 10.39
N ASN A 43 14.04 -1.54 10.59
CA ASN A 43 13.19 -0.76 11.47
C ASN A 43 13.13 -1.30 12.90
N LYS A 44 13.82 -2.42 13.17
CA LYS A 44 13.79 -3.08 14.48
C LYS A 44 12.40 -3.52 14.88
N TRP A 45 11.68 -4.09 13.94
CA TRP A 45 10.30 -4.53 14.12
C TRP A 45 10.15 -6.02 14.46
N GLN A 46 11.24 -6.70 14.80
CA GLN A 46 11.22 -8.14 15.05
C GLN A 46 10.23 -8.55 16.16
N ASP A 47 10.10 -7.72 17.17
CA ASP A 47 9.22 -7.99 18.31
C ASP A 47 7.92 -7.20 18.24
N GLN A 48 7.66 -6.51 17.13
CA GLN A 48 6.47 -5.69 16.98
C GLN A 48 5.31 -6.52 16.43
N THR A 49 4.11 -6.01 16.66
CA THR A 49 2.89 -6.66 16.22
C THR A 49 2.39 -6.05 14.93
N PHE A 50 2.05 -6.90 13.97
CA PHE A 50 1.55 -6.50 12.66
C PHE A 50 0.05 -6.71 12.62
N PHE A 51 -0.69 -5.65 12.29
CA PHE A 51 -2.12 -5.73 12.09
C PHE A 51 -2.41 -6.11 10.65
N SER A 52 -3.21 -7.15 10.45
CA SER A 52 -3.68 -7.55 9.12
C SER A 52 -5.13 -7.99 9.21
N MET A 53 -5.89 -7.66 8.19
CA MET A 53 -7.28 -8.07 8.05
C MET A 53 -7.48 -9.03 6.87
N ASP A 54 -6.38 -9.47 6.26
CA ASP A 54 -6.42 -10.38 5.10
C ASP A 54 -5.77 -11.70 5.48
N LYS A 55 -6.61 -12.70 5.67
CA LYS A 55 -6.16 -14.04 6.04
C LYS A 55 -5.25 -14.67 4.99
N ARG A 56 -5.52 -14.40 3.71
CA ARG A 56 -4.69 -14.94 2.62
C ARG A 56 -3.29 -14.34 2.64
N LEU A 57 -3.20 -13.07 3.02
CA LEU A 57 -1.91 -12.40 3.16
C LEU A 57 -1.14 -13.00 4.33
N GLU A 58 -1.78 -13.21 5.47
CA GLU A 58 -1.15 -13.84 6.64
C GLU A 58 -0.63 -15.23 6.29
N ASP A 59 -1.43 -16.02 5.57
CA ASP A 59 -1.03 -17.38 5.18
C ASP A 59 0.15 -17.36 4.21
N LYS A 60 0.18 -16.43 3.28
CA LYS A 60 1.27 -16.29 2.32
C LYS A 60 2.60 -15.98 3.01
N PHE A 61 2.57 -15.22 4.08
CA PHE A 61 3.76 -14.79 4.82
C PHE A 61 3.94 -15.54 6.15
N SER A 62 3.31 -16.70 6.29
CA SER A 62 3.32 -17.46 7.55
C SER A 62 4.71 -17.93 7.98
N LYS A 63 5.64 -18.09 7.02
CA LYS A 63 7.00 -18.55 7.32
C LYS A 63 7.95 -17.44 7.76
N GLN A 64 7.50 -16.19 7.75
CA GLN A 64 8.34 -15.04 8.09
C GLN A 64 8.35 -14.71 9.58
N GLU A 65 7.74 -15.54 10.41
CA GLU A 65 7.72 -15.38 11.87
C GLU A 65 7.17 -14.01 12.31
N ILE A 66 6.11 -13.57 11.64
CA ILE A 66 5.46 -12.29 11.94
C ILE A 66 4.37 -12.50 12.99
N ASN A 67 4.36 -11.64 14.01
CA ASN A 67 3.30 -11.63 15.01
C ASN A 67 2.11 -10.85 14.49
N PHE A 68 1.15 -11.57 13.89
CA PHE A 68 -0.08 -10.94 13.40
C PHE A 68 -1.10 -10.76 14.52
N THR A 69 -1.84 -9.67 14.48
CA THR A 69 -2.96 -9.40 15.36
C THR A 69 -4.15 -8.89 14.57
N ASP A 70 -5.35 -9.10 15.11
CA ASP A 70 -6.57 -8.52 14.55
C ASP A 70 -6.99 -7.23 15.27
N ARG A 71 -6.13 -6.70 16.15
CA ARG A 71 -6.40 -5.50 16.95
C ARG A 71 -5.44 -4.39 16.57
N PRO A 72 -5.89 -3.37 15.80
CA PRO A 72 -5.01 -2.32 15.32
C PRO A 72 -4.44 -1.45 16.44
N GLN A 73 -5.16 -1.27 17.54
CA GLN A 73 -4.71 -0.42 18.63
C GLN A 73 -3.49 -0.97 19.37
N ASN A 74 -3.21 -2.26 19.22
CA ASN A 74 -2.06 -2.91 19.84
C ASN A 74 -0.96 -3.25 18.85
N SER A 75 -1.01 -2.66 17.65
CA SER A 75 -0.08 -2.98 16.58
C SER A 75 0.74 -1.78 16.17
N GLU A 76 1.94 -2.07 15.68
CA GLU A 76 2.88 -1.05 15.21
C GLU A 76 2.82 -0.86 13.70
N ILE A 77 2.50 -1.93 12.97
CA ILE A 77 2.54 -1.94 11.51
C ILE A 77 1.21 -2.49 10.96
N PHE A 78 0.70 -1.84 9.92
CA PHE A 78 -0.43 -2.35 9.14
C PHE A 78 0.13 -3.02 7.89
N PHE A 79 -0.12 -4.32 7.74
CA PHE A 79 0.31 -5.09 6.57
C PHE A 79 -0.92 -5.42 5.74
N THR A 80 -0.94 -4.96 4.50
CA THR A 80 -2.11 -5.06 3.65
C THR A 80 -1.75 -5.25 2.17
N THR A 81 -2.77 -5.49 1.38
CA THR A 81 -2.71 -5.42 -0.08
C THR A 81 -3.38 -4.12 -0.52
N CYS A 82 -3.59 -3.95 -1.83
CA CYS A 82 -4.31 -2.82 -2.37
C CYS A 82 -5.15 -3.25 -3.57
N GLU A 83 -6.03 -2.39 -4.04
CA GLU A 83 -6.78 -2.63 -5.27
C GLU A 83 -5.95 -2.25 -6.48
N HIS A 84 -5.41 -1.04 -6.50
CA HIS A 84 -4.62 -0.54 -7.62
C HIS A 84 -3.51 0.40 -7.18
N LEU A 85 -2.51 0.52 -8.05
CA LEU A 85 -1.43 1.49 -7.95
C LEU A 85 -1.67 2.52 -9.05
N ILE A 86 -1.81 3.79 -8.69
CA ILE A 86 -2.23 4.85 -9.60
C ILE A 86 -1.00 5.60 -10.12
N ALA A 87 -0.71 5.42 -11.41
CA ALA A 87 0.50 5.99 -12.02
C ALA A 87 0.48 7.52 -12.07
N GLN A 88 -0.66 8.10 -12.37
CA GLN A 88 -0.79 9.53 -12.60
C GLN A 88 -0.33 10.38 -11.42
N ASN A 89 -0.55 9.93 -10.20
CA ASN A 89 -0.17 10.68 -9.00
C ASN A 89 0.64 9.87 -7.99
N GLY A 90 0.96 8.62 -8.29
CA GLY A 90 1.76 7.79 -7.38
C GLY A 90 1.03 7.38 -6.11
N SER A 91 -0.29 7.31 -6.13
CA SER A 91 -1.07 6.92 -4.96
C SER A 91 -1.44 5.44 -4.99
N ILE A 92 -1.86 4.94 -3.83
CA ILE A 92 -2.31 3.56 -3.66
C ILE A 92 -3.80 3.57 -3.38
N LEU A 93 -4.57 2.85 -4.20
CA LEU A 93 -6.03 2.79 -4.07
C LEU A 93 -6.42 1.58 -3.24
N VAL A 94 -7.13 1.84 -2.15
CA VAL A 94 -7.62 0.81 -1.24
C VAL A 94 -9.12 0.99 -1.03
N CYS A 95 -9.76 -0.03 -0.47
CA CYS A 95 -11.20 0.02 -0.20
C CYS A 95 -11.54 -0.86 1.01
N SER A 96 -12.82 -1.17 1.20
CA SER A 96 -13.24 -2.02 2.30
C SER A 96 -12.62 -3.41 2.28
N ASN A 97 -12.12 -3.88 1.13
CA ASN A 97 -11.40 -5.15 1.07
C ASN A 97 -10.12 -5.12 1.91
N GLN A 98 -9.48 -3.96 2.00
CA GLN A 98 -8.28 -3.76 2.80
C GLN A 98 -8.58 -3.15 4.17
N LEU A 99 -9.50 -2.21 4.23
CA LEU A 99 -9.76 -1.39 5.41
C LEU A 99 -10.96 -1.86 6.23
N LYS A 100 -11.80 -2.71 5.65
CA LYS A 100 -13.11 -3.05 6.21
C LYS A 100 -13.91 -1.76 6.45
N GLU A 101 -14.37 -1.51 7.66
CA GLU A 101 -15.10 -0.29 7.99
C GLU A 101 -14.21 0.77 8.65
N ARG A 102 -12.91 0.53 8.72
CA ARG A 102 -11.97 1.43 9.40
C ARG A 102 -11.51 2.55 8.47
N LYS A 103 -11.17 3.68 9.08
CA LYS A 103 -10.55 4.80 8.38
C LYS A 103 -9.03 4.68 8.50
N LEU A 104 -8.31 5.28 7.56
CA LEU A 104 -6.84 5.23 7.56
C LEU A 104 -6.24 5.76 8.87
N ASN A 105 -6.82 6.80 9.45
CA ASN A 105 -6.31 7.37 10.69
C ASN A 105 -6.53 6.48 11.92
N GLU A 106 -7.35 5.45 11.80
CA GLU A 106 -7.55 4.47 12.86
C GLU A 106 -6.53 3.34 12.82
N LEU A 107 -5.66 3.33 11.80
CA LEU A 107 -4.70 2.26 11.55
C LEU A 107 -3.28 2.73 11.88
N PRO A 108 -2.34 1.79 12.11
CA PRO A 108 -0.96 2.17 12.39
C PRO A 108 -0.37 3.11 11.34
N SER A 109 0.54 3.97 11.76
CA SER A 109 1.22 4.91 10.87
C SER A 109 2.23 4.25 9.96
N ASN A 110 2.73 3.08 10.35
CA ASN A 110 3.65 2.29 9.52
C ASN A 110 2.83 1.29 8.72
N VAL A 111 3.02 1.31 7.41
CA VAL A 111 2.24 0.46 6.50
C VAL A 111 3.18 -0.26 5.55
N ILE A 112 2.94 -1.56 5.40
CA ILE A 112 3.58 -2.35 4.36
C ILE A 112 2.49 -2.82 3.41
N VAL A 113 2.64 -2.53 2.12
CA VAL A 113 1.69 -2.96 1.09
C VAL A 113 2.38 -3.98 0.21
N PHE A 114 1.74 -5.13 0.02
CA PHE A 114 2.15 -6.12 -0.97
C PHE A 114 1.25 -5.98 -2.20
N ALA A 115 1.87 -5.78 -3.35
CA ALA A 115 1.15 -5.58 -4.60
C ALA A 115 1.90 -6.22 -5.76
N THR A 116 1.25 -6.30 -6.92
CA THR A 116 1.85 -6.84 -8.13
C THR A 116 1.79 -5.78 -9.24
N THR A 117 2.67 -5.93 -10.23
CA THR A 117 2.77 -4.96 -11.32
C THR A 117 1.49 -4.90 -12.17
N SER A 118 0.71 -5.98 -12.21
CA SER A 118 -0.56 -6.00 -12.93
C SER A 118 -1.64 -5.11 -12.30
N GLN A 119 -1.43 -4.65 -11.06
CA GLN A 119 -2.38 -3.77 -10.38
C GLN A 119 -2.21 -2.29 -10.75
N MET A 120 -1.17 -1.95 -11.51
CA MET A 120 -0.94 -0.58 -11.95
C MET A 120 -1.96 -0.14 -12.98
N VAL A 121 -2.53 1.05 -12.78
CA VAL A 121 -3.43 1.71 -13.73
C VAL A 121 -3.00 3.14 -13.92
N GLU A 122 -3.42 3.75 -15.03
CA GLU A 122 -3.01 5.12 -15.36
C GLU A 122 -3.62 6.16 -14.41
N SER A 123 -4.91 6.01 -14.11
CA SER A 123 -5.67 7.02 -13.36
C SER A 123 -6.61 6.39 -12.34
N ILE A 124 -7.07 7.22 -11.40
CA ILE A 124 -8.07 6.81 -10.41
C ILE A 124 -9.35 6.37 -11.13
N GLY A 125 -9.77 7.09 -12.18
CA GLY A 125 -10.95 6.74 -12.93
C GLY A 125 -10.87 5.35 -13.54
N GLU A 126 -9.71 4.99 -14.08
CA GLU A 126 -9.47 3.66 -14.62
C GLU A 126 -9.52 2.60 -13.53
N GLY A 127 -8.93 2.87 -12.37
CA GLY A 127 -8.98 1.98 -11.23
C GLY A 127 -10.41 1.74 -10.75
N LEU A 128 -11.21 2.78 -10.67
CA LEU A 128 -12.62 2.69 -10.26
C LEU A 128 -13.44 1.87 -11.26
N LYS A 129 -13.18 2.03 -12.55
CA LYS A 129 -13.82 1.22 -13.58
C LYS A 129 -13.52 -0.26 -13.40
N THR A 130 -12.27 -0.58 -13.15
CA THR A 130 -11.83 -1.97 -12.95
C THR A 130 -12.49 -2.57 -11.72
N ILE A 131 -12.58 -1.80 -10.63
CA ILE A 131 -13.26 -2.26 -9.41
C ILE A 131 -14.73 -2.56 -9.68
N LYS A 132 -15.43 -1.70 -10.41
CA LYS A 132 -16.82 -1.91 -10.76
C LYS A 132 -17.03 -3.16 -11.62
N LYS A 133 -16.11 -3.42 -12.55
CA LYS A 133 -16.16 -4.62 -13.38
C LYS A 133 -15.92 -5.89 -12.57
N LYS A 134 -14.92 -5.85 -11.69
CA LYS A 134 -14.51 -7.00 -10.90
C LYS A 134 -15.54 -7.40 -9.86
N TYR A 135 -16.20 -6.43 -9.24
CA TYR A 135 -17.14 -6.65 -8.13
C TYR A 135 -18.57 -6.30 -8.53
N LYS A 136 -19.06 -6.89 -9.63
CA LYS A 136 -20.35 -6.53 -10.22
C LYS A 136 -21.53 -6.58 -9.26
N ASN A 137 -21.55 -7.55 -8.35
CA ASN A 137 -22.69 -7.77 -7.46
C ASN A 137 -22.60 -6.98 -6.15
N VAL A 138 -21.40 -6.77 -5.66
CA VAL A 138 -21.16 -6.05 -4.41
C VAL A 138 -19.94 -5.14 -4.61
N ILE A 139 -20.18 -3.88 -4.96
CA ILE A 139 -19.11 -2.92 -5.13
C ILE A 139 -18.55 -2.57 -3.75
N PRO A 140 -17.22 -2.68 -3.54
CA PRO A 140 -16.63 -2.35 -2.24
C PRO A 140 -16.91 -0.91 -1.85
N ALA A 141 -17.09 -0.70 -0.55
CA ALA A 141 -17.24 0.63 0.01
C ALA A 141 -15.89 1.17 0.49
N ASN A 142 -15.89 2.32 1.14
CA ASN A 142 -14.71 2.91 1.79
C ASN A 142 -13.52 3.03 0.84
N ILE A 143 -13.77 3.47 -0.40
CA ILE A 143 -12.73 3.63 -1.41
C ILE A 143 -11.94 4.89 -1.11
N THR A 144 -10.62 4.76 -0.96
CA THR A 144 -9.76 5.88 -0.64
C THR A 144 -8.36 5.67 -1.23
N THR A 145 -7.58 6.74 -1.25
CA THR A 145 -6.19 6.66 -1.72
C THR A 145 -5.23 7.05 -0.62
N ILE A 146 -4.05 6.43 -0.63
CA ILE A 146 -2.94 6.83 0.23
C ILE A 146 -1.92 7.49 -0.67
N LYS A 147 -1.62 8.76 -0.41
CA LYS A 147 -0.74 9.55 -1.27
C LYS A 147 0.48 10.11 -0.56
N HIS A 148 0.35 10.47 0.70
CA HIS A 148 1.46 11.04 1.48
C HIS A 148 2.10 9.95 2.33
N PHE A 149 3.40 9.70 2.09
CA PHE A 149 4.08 8.54 2.64
C PHE A 149 5.17 8.88 3.67
N GLN A 150 5.38 10.16 3.94
CA GLN A 150 6.34 10.57 4.97
C GLN A 150 5.69 11.55 5.92
N PRO A 151 5.29 11.11 7.12
CA PRO A 151 4.86 12.05 8.14
C PRO A 151 6.08 12.83 8.62
N THR A 152 6.07 14.14 8.39
CA THR A 152 7.10 15.06 8.90
C THR A 152 6.44 16.05 9.82
N ALA A 153 7.27 16.76 10.62
CA ALA A 153 6.75 17.82 11.48
C ALA A 153 6.05 18.90 10.66
N GLU A 154 6.48 19.11 9.42
CA GLU A 154 5.88 20.07 8.52
C GLU A 154 4.48 19.63 8.08
N ASN A 155 4.21 18.34 8.10
CA ASN A 155 2.90 17.81 7.76
C ASN A 155 1.88 18.00 8.87
N SER A 156 2.31 18.47 10.04
CA SER A 156 1.38 18.72 11.13
C SER A 156 0.35 19.79 10.78
N ASP A 157 0.70 20.70 9.89
CA ASP A 157 -0.25 21.69 9.37
C ASP A 157 -1.14 21.11 8.29
N ASP A 158 -0.82 19.95 7.77
CA ASP A 158 -1.51 19.29 6.68
C ASP A 158 -2.71 18.47 7.15
N PHE A 159 -3.00 18.47 8.45
CA PHE A 159 -4.27 17.90 8.89
C PHE A 159 -5.44 18.66 8.27
N LEU A 160 -5.16 19.83 7.73
CA LEU A 160 -6.12 20.59 6.95
C LEU A 160 -6.20 20.13 5.50
N THR A 161 -5.26 19.26 5.08
CA THR A 161 -5.28 18.69 3.74
C THR A 161 -6.23 17.51 3.75
N TYR A 162 -7.40 17.73 3.25
CA TYR A 162 -8.52 16.81 3.39
C TYR A 162 -8.30 15.49 2.66
N GLY A 163 -8.61 14.39 3.33
CA GLY A 163 -8.75 13.09 2.72
C GLY A 163 -7.49 12.28 2.57
N SER A 164 -6.33 12.76 3.04
CA SER A 164 -5.11 11.96 2.97
C SER A 164 -4.43 11.91 4.32
N SER A 165 -4.28 10.71 4.87
CA SER A 165 -3.48 10.47 6.06
C SER A 165 -2.04 10.22 5.64
N SER A 166 -1.09 10.83 6.37
CA SER A 166 0.32 10.54 6.16
C SER A 166 0.66 9.18 6.73
N LYS A 167 1.34 8.36 5.94
CA LYS A 167 1.77 7.03 6.36
C LYS A 167 3.24 6.83 6.01
N ASN A 168 3.97 6.16 6.88
CA ASN A 168 5.30 5.66 6.56
C ASN A 168 5.08 4.34 5.83
N LEU A 169 5.32 4.32 4.51
CA LEU A 169 4.86 3.22 3.68
C LEU A 169 5.99 2.57 2.88
N TYR A 170 6.05 1.25 2.99
CA TYR A 170 6.88 0.40 2.15
C TYR A 170 5.98 -0.35 1.17
N LEU A 171 6.34 -0.30 -0.10
CA LEU A 171 5.64 -1.06 -1.14
C LEU A 171 6.53 -2.21 -1.60
N LEU A 172 6.06 -3.44 -1.34
CA LEU A 172 6.68 -4.65 -1.88
C LEU A 172 5.97 -4.96 -3.18
N LEU A 173 6.63 -4.71 -4.29
CA LEU A 173 6.04 -4.87 -5.62
C LEU A 173 6.61 -6.08 -6.33
N LEU A 174 5.74 -7.06 -6.56
CA LEU A 174 6.12 -8.30 -7.24
C LEU A 174 5.80 -8.21 -8.73
N GLU A 175 6.79 -8.55 -9.56
CA GLU A 175 6.61 -8.64 -11.00
C GLU A 175 5.75 -9.85 -11.36
N ASP A 176 4.62 -9.63 -12.02
CA ASP A 176 3.71 -10.70 -12.42
C ASP A 176 3.27 -10.59 -13.88
N LEU A 177 3.93 -9.71 -14.64
CA LEU A 177 3.61 -9.54 -16.07
C LEU A 177 4.53 -10.38 -16.96
#